data_0ac69c51c2e8b8d03152039a4559023d
#
_entry.id   0ac69c51c2e8b8d03152039a4559023d
#
_cell.length_a   1.000
_cell.length_b   1.000
_cell.length_c   1.000
_cell.angle_alpha   90.00
_cell.angle_beta   90.00
_cell.angle_gamma   90.00
#
_symmetry.space_group_name_H-M   'P 1'
#
loop_
_entity.id
_entity.type
_entity.pdbx_description
1 polymer ?
#
loop_
_entity_poly.entity_id
_entity_poly.type
_entity_poly.pdbx_seq_one_letter_code
_entity_poly.pdbx_strand_id
1 'polypeptide(L)'
;LQGDDPNYLKLVATPKHFAVHSGPEHARHTFDVQPSTRDLWETYLPAFEACIKEGGAVSIMGAYNRVYGEPCCASPTLLQQILRERWGFDGFVVSDCGAIGDIYQHHHTVSSAAEAAALAVKAGCDLECGQTYKSLKEAVKKGLIDETTLDQSLVRLFTARYQLGMFSPPEEVPYAQIPHSVNDSPQHRALALQSARESLVLLKNADNFLPLANKPQRIAVIGPNAHDPEILLGNYNGMPSRSVTPLD
;
A
#
# COMPACT_ATOMS: atom_id res chain seq x y z
N LEU A 1 -8.99 -11.01 -2.02
CA LEU A 1 -9.30 -9.58 -1.96
C LEU A 1 -9.96 -9.09 -3.25
N GLN A 2 -9.46 -9.47 -4.43
CA GLN A 2 -9.91 -8.95 -5.72
C GLN A 2 -11.27 -9.49 -6.17
N GLY A 3 -11.87 -10.43 -5.42
CA GLY A 3 -13.16 -11.05 -5.73
C GLY A 3 -12.99 -12.32 -6.57
N ASP A 4 -14.11 -12.91 -6.93
CA ASP A 4 -14.24 -14.20 -7.62
C ASP A 4 -15.08 -14.09 -8.92
N ASP A 5 -15.54 -12.89 -9.26
CA ASP A 5 -16.23 -12.65 -10.52
C ASP A 5 -15.24 -12.70 -11.70
N PRO A 6 -15.56 -13.41 -12.80
CA PRO A 6 -14.63 -13.56 -13.92
C PRO A 6 -14.44 -12.29 -14.76
N ASN A 7 -15.34 -11.31 -14.66
CA ASN A 7 -15.32 -10.11 -15.48
C ASN A 7 -14.95 -8.85 -14.69
N TYR A 8 -15.24 -8.83 -13.40
CA TYR A 8 -15.06 -7.64 -12.57
C TYR A 8 -14.23 -7.91 -11.32
N LEU A 9 -13.33 -6.98 -11.03
CA LEU A 9 -12.61 -6.95 -9.76
C LEU A 9 -13.47 -6.29 -8.68
N LYS A 10 -13.46 -6.85 -7.48
CA LYS A 10 -14.07 -6.24 -6.30
C LYS A 10 -13.28 -5.02 -5.81
N LEU A 11 -11.96 -5.14 -5.82
CA LEU A 11 -11.00 -4.10 -5.54
C LEU A 11 -9.65 -4.48 -6.16
N VAL A 12 -8.72 -3.54 -6.22
CA VAL A 12 -7.35 -3.79 -6.67
C VAL A 12 -6.45 -4.05 -5.46
N ALA A 13 -5.89 -5.26 -5.38
CA ALA A 13 -4.86 -5.58 -4.39
C ALA A 13 -3.54 -4.91 -4.77
N THR A 14 -2.90 -4.26 -3.79
CA THR A 14 -1.68 -3.48 -3.99
C THR A 14 -0.65 -3.85 -2.92
N PRO A 15 0.19 -4.87 -3.13
CA PRO A 15 1.27 -5.19 -2.20
C PRO A 15 2.27 -4.03 -2.09
N LYS A 16 2.80 -3.82 -0.86
CA LYS A 16 3.66 -2.67 -0.57
C LYS A 16 4.63 -2.95 0.58
N HIS A 17 5.74 -2.23 0.65
CA HIS A 17 6.24 -1.20 -0.28
C HIS A 17 7.38 -1.80 -1.09
N PHE A 18 7.29 -1.73 -2.42
CA PHE A 18 8.25 -2.39 -3.35
C PHE A 18 9.43 -1.46 -3.66
N ALA A 19 10.69 -1.72 -3.16
CA ALA A 19 11.06 -2.86 -2.35
C ALA A 19 12.09 -2.45 -1.30
N VAL A 20 12.39 -3.39 -0.38
CA VAL A 20 13.44 -3.23 0.65
C VAL A 20 13.20 -2.00 1.55
N HIS A 21 11.95 -1.68 1.84
CA HIS A 21 11.56 -0.55 2.69
C HIS A 21 11.60 -0.94 4.17
N SER A 22 12.80 -1.22 4.69
CA SER A 22 13.05 -1.70 6.06
C SER A 22 14.10 -0.86 6.79
N GLY A 23 14.28 0.39 6.37
CA GLY A 23 15.21 1.33 6.99
C GLY A 23 14.64 1.98 8.25
N PRO A 24 15.46 2.77 8.96
CA PRO A 24 15.01 3.51 10.13
C PRO A 24 14.00 4.60 9.72
N GLU A 25 12.98 4.80 10.55
CA GLU A 25 11.86 5.71 10.24
C GLU A 25 12.31 7.14 9.94
N HIS A 26 13.31 7.65 10.66
CA HIS A 26 13.82 9.01 10.44
C HIS A 26 14.50 9.21 9.08
N ALA A 27 14.91 8.12 8.44
CA ALA A 27 15.58 8.14 7.13
C ALA A 27 14.70 7.63 5.99
N ARG A 28 13.39 7.40 6.22
CA ARG A 28 12.49 6.75 5.25
C ARG A 28 12.52 7.39 3.86
N HIS A 29 12.69 8.70 3.78
CA HIS A 29 12.72 9.47 2.55
C HIS A 29 14.11 9.62 1.92
N THR A 30 15.17 9.20 2.60
CA THR A 30 16.54 9.51 2.18
C THR A 30 17.45 8.30 2.04
N PHE A 31 17.15 7.19 2.73
CA PHE A 31 18.11 6.09 2.78
C PHE A 31 18.24 5.35 1.44
N ASP A 32 19.43 4.83 1.21
CA ASP A 32 19.79 4.02 0.06
C ASP A 32 20.28 2.66 0.56
N VAL A 33 19.54 1.62 0.25
CA VAL A 33 19.87 0.27 0.74
C VAL A 33 20.65 -0.50 -0.30
N GLN A 34 21.67 -1.23 0.18
CA GLN A 34 22.55 -2.06 -0.63
C GLN A 34 22.44 -3.53 -0.14
N PRO A 35 21.30 -4.21 -0.37
CA PRO A 35 21.14 -5.59 0.06
C PRO A 35 22.11 -6.50 -0.71
N SER A 36 22.56 -7.60 -0.10
CA SER A 36 23.22 -8.62 -0.89
C SER A 36 22.26 -9.18 -1.94
N THR A 37 22.79 -9.68 -3.06
CA THR A 37 21.97 -10.35 -4.08
C THR A 37 21.13 -11.47 -3.48
N ARG A 38 21.71 -12.22 -2.54
CA ARG A 38 21.00 -13.28 -1.81
C ARG A 38 19.83 -12.73 -1.01
N ASP A 39 20.04 -11.70 -0.19
CA ASP A 39 18.98 -11.11 0.62
C ASP A 39 17.87 -10.53 -0.23
N LEU A 40 18.22 -9.86 -1.34
CA LEU A 40 17.23 -9.34 -2.27
C LEU A 40 16.31 -10.45 -2.78
N TRP A 41 16.89 -11.55 -3.29
CA TRP A 41 16.15 -12.62 -3.95
C TRP A 41 15.55 -13.67 -3.00
N GLU A 42 16.09 -13.86 -1.82
CA GLU A 42 15.60 -14.88 -0.87
C GLU A 42 14.74 -14.29 0.26
N THR A 43 14.81 -12.96 0.49
CA THR A 43 14.10 -12.31 1.61
C THR A 43 13.12 -11.25 1.15
N TYR A 44 13.57 -10.27 0.34
CA TYR A 44 12.77 -9.09 0.05
C TYR A 44 11.79 -9.24 -1.13
N LEU A 45 12.15 -9.98 -2.15
CA LEU A 45 11.34 -10.10 -3.36
C LEU A 45 10.30 -11.23 -3.34
N PRO A 46 10.49 -12.38 -2.66
CA PRO A 46 9.61 -13.55 -2.81
C PRO A 46 8.14 -13.28 -2.49
N ALA A 47 7.85 -12.49 -1.46
CA ALA A 47 6.47 -12.16 -1.09
C ALA A 47 5.77 -11.31 -2.16
N PHE A 48 6.49 -10.39 -2.81
CA PHE A 48 5.96 -9.61 -3.93
C PHE A 48 5.75 -10.48 -5.16
N GLU A 49 6.70 -11.35 -5.48
CA GLU A 49 6.57 -12.29 -6.61
C GLU A 49 5.36 -13.19 -6.45
N ALA A 50 5.14 -13.77 -5.25
CA ALA A 50 3.95 -14.57 -4.95
C ALA A 50 2.66 -13.75 -5.06
N CYS A 51 2.62 -12.52 -4.57
CA CYS A 51 1.46 -11.65 -4.71
C CYS A 51 1.10 -11.38 -6.18
N ILE A 52 2.11 -11.24 -7.06
CA ILE A 52 1.91 -11.01 -8.49
C ILE A 52 1.54 -12.31 -9.21
N LYS A 53 2.37 -13.36 -9.11
CA LYS A 53 2.23 -14.57 -9.91
C LYS A 53 1.14 -15.52 -9.43
N GLU A 54 0.98 -15.65 -8.12
CA GLU A 54 0.03 -16.57 -7.51
C GLU A 54 -1.24 -15.83 -7.06
N GLY A 55 -1.07 -14.64 -6.48
CA GLY A 55 -2.18 -13.79 -6.00
C GLY A 55 -2.87 -12.98 -7.09
N GLY A 56 -2.25 -12.82 -8.27
CA GLY A 56 -2.79 -12.06 -9.39
C GLY A 56 -3.02 -10.57 -9.06
N ALA A 57 -2.21 -9.99 -8.17
CA ALA A 57 -2.37 -8.58 -7.80
C ALA A 57 -2.23 -7.65 -9.00
N VAL A 58 -3.19 -6.78 -9.20
CA VAL A 58 -3.29 -5.87 -10.38
C VAL A 58 -2.52 -4.57 -10.17
N SER A 59 -2.07 -4.28 -8.96
CA SER A 59 -1.23 -3.11 -8.67
C SER A 59 -0.08 -3.50 -7.74
N ILE A 60 0.94 -2.63 -7.70
CA ILE A 60 2.03 -2.67 -6.72
C ILE A 60 2.42 -1.24 -6.33
N MET A 61 2.78 -1.01 -5.07
CA MET A 61 3.20 0.32 -4.61
C MET A 61 4.70 0.39 -4.44
N GLY A 62 5.35 1.32 -5.16
CA GLY A 62 6.76 1.61 -5.02
C GLY A 62 7.09 2.30 -3.69
N ALA A 63 8.25 1.99 -3.13
CA ALA A 63 8.70 2.50 -1.84
C ALA A 63 9.34 3.90 -1.92
N TYR A 64 9.53 4.53 -0.75
CA TYR A 64 10.19 5.83 -0.64
C TYR A 64 11.70 5.77 -0.92
N ASN A 65 12.35 4.72 -0.47
CA ASN A 65 13.81 4.59 -0.46
C ASN A 65 14.42 4.36 -1.84
N ARG A 66 15.74 4.39 -1.88
CA ARG A 66 16.54 3.90 -3.00
C ARG A 66 17.02 2.47 -2.72
N VAL A 67 17.21 1.72 -3.81
CA VAL A 67 17.91 0.44 -3.82
C VAL A 67 19.02 0.52 -4.84
N TYR A 68 20.26 0.30 -4.44
CA TYR A 68 21.46 0.42 -5.28
C TYR A 68 21.57 1.81 -5.97
N GLY A 69 21.17 2.87 -5.27
CA GLY A 69 21.16 4.23 -5.80
C GLY A 69 19.94 4.61 -6.64
N GLU A 70 19.10 3.65 -7.05
CA GLU A 70 17.89 3.90 -7.82
C GLU A 70 16.69 4.17 -6.88
N PRO A 71 15.98 5.31 -7.01
CA PRO A 71 14.71 5.51 -6.31
C PRO A 71 13.71 4.42 -6.67
N CYS A 72 13.08 3.74 -5.70
CA CYS A 72 12.21 2.60 -5.98
C CYS A 72 11.07 2.93 -6.97
N CYS A 73 10.51 4.15 -6.89
CA CYS A 73 9.47 4.61 -7.82
C CYS A 73 10.01 5.03 -9.20
N ALA A 74 11.33 4.98 -9.41
CA ALA A 74 11.98 5.33 -10.68
C ALA A 74 13.12 4.35 -11.02
N SER A 75 13.06 3.13 -10.49
CA SER A 75 14.08 2.10 -10.68
C SER A 75 13.79 1.26 -11.91
N PRO A 76 14.61 1.34 -12.97
CA PRO A 76 14.52 0.42 -14.09
C PRO A 76 14.75 -1.04 -13.67
N THR A 77 15.65 -1.27 -12.70
CA THR A 77 15.92 -2.61 -12.16
C THR A 77 14.69 -3.23 -11.52
N LEU A 78 14.02 -2.51 -10.60
CA LEU A 78 12.85 -3.03 -9.90
C LEU A 78 11.63 -3.10 -10.82
N LEU A 79 11.30 -1.98 -11.51
CA LEU A 79 10.03 -1.83 -12.19
C LEU A 79 10.01 -2.44 -13.60
N GLN A 80 11.12 -2.43 -14.34
CA GLN A 80 11.20 -3.02 -15.68
C GLN A 80 11.75 -4.45 -15.62
N GLN A 81 13.01 -4.62 -15.20
CA GLN A 81 13.69 -5.91 -15.31
C GLN A 81 13.07 -6.98 -14.39
N ILE A 82 12.79 -6.64 -13.13
CA ILE A 82 12.24 -7.62 -12.16
C ILE A 82 10.73 -7.73 -12.33
N LEU A 83 10.01 -6.63 -12.14
CA LEU A 83 8.54 -6.66 -12.06
C LEU A 83 7.91 -7.03 -13.42
N ARG A 84 8.26 -6.30 -14.51
CA ARG A 84 7.60 -6.49 -15.81
C ARG A 84 8.20 -7.62 -16.61
N GLU A 85 9.52 -7.63 -16.80
CA GLU A 85 10.16 -8.60 -17.69
C GLU A 85 10.24 -9.99 -17.05
N ARG A 86 10.73 -10.07 -15.80
CA ARG A 86 10.94 -11.37 -15.15
C ARG A 86 9.67 -11.97 -14.56
N TRP A 87 8.78 -11.14 -13.95
CA TRP A 87 7.55 -11.63 -13.34
C TRP A 87 6.34 -11.56 -14.27
N GLY A 88 6.43 -10.85 -15.40
CA GLY A 88 5.34 -10.71 -16.36
C GLY A 88 4.19 -9.83 -15.87
N PHE A 89 4.49 -8.85 -14.99
CA PHE A 89 3.47 -7.96 -14.46
C PHE A 89 2.95 -6.99 -15.51
N ASP A 90 1.67 -7.04 -15.81
CA ASP A 90 0.94 -6.20 -16.76
C ASP A 90 0.03 -5.14 -16.10
N GLY A 91 -0.10 -5.17 -14.78
CA GLY A 91 -0.85 -4.18 -14.00
C GLY A 91 -0.14 -2.82 -13.90
N PHE A 92 -0.63 -1.95 -13.02
CA PHE A 92 -0.06 -0.61 -12.81
C PHE A 92 0.77 -0.50 -11.53
N VAL A 93 1.74 0.40 -11.56
CA VAL A 93 2.55 0.77 -10.40
C VAL A 93 2.07 2.11 -9.86
N VAL A 94 1.78 2.18 -8.56
CA VAL A 94 1.51 3.42 -7.85
C VAL A 94 2.69 3.79 -6.96
N SER A 95 3.01 5.08 -6.84
CA SER A 95 4.01 5.53 -5.87
C SER A 95 3.46 5.52 -4.44
N ASP A 96 4.31 5.39 -3.44
CA ASP A 96 3.94 5.84 -2.11
C ASP A 96 3.72 7.36 -2.10
N CYS A 97 2.98 7.87 -1.10
CA CYS A 97 2.52 9.26 -1.09
C CYS A 97 3.69 10.25 -0.96
N GLY A 98 3.92 11.02 -2.01
CA GLY A 98 5.03 11.97 -2.11
C GLY A 98 6.35 11.37 -2.62
N ALA A 99 6.46 10.05 -2.80
CA ALA A 99 7.72 9.38 -3.16
C ALA A 99 8.33 9.86 -4.50
N ILE A 100 7.52 10.33 -5.45
CA ILE A 100 8.06 10.95 -6.68
C ILE A 100 8.73 12.29 -6.38
N GLY A 101 8.21 13.03 -5.39
CA GLY A 101 8.84 14.26 -4.90
C GLY A 101 10.21 14.00 -4.28
N ASP A 102 10.39 12.88 -3.58
CA ASP A 102 11.66 12.51 -2.95
C ASP A 102 12.81 12.38 -3.96
N ILE A 103 12.50 12.00 -5.21
CA ILE A 103 13.52 11.81 -6.27
C ILE A 103 14.36 13.06 -6.48
N TYR A 104 13.76 14.26 -6.39
CA TYR A 104 14.49 15.52 -6.55
C TYR A 104 14.72 16.26 -5.23
N GLN A 105 13.83 16.13 -4.23
CA GLN A 105 13.94 16.86 -2.97
C GLN A 105 14.90 16.21 -1.98
N HIS A 106 14.92 14.89 -1.92
CA HIS A 106 15.64 14.14 -0.89
C HIS A 106 16.72 13.23 -1.46
N HIS A 107 16.46 12.57 -2.58
CA HIS A 107 17.46 11.71 -3.24
C HIS A 107 18.45 12.50 -4.10
N HIS A 108 18.05 13.69 -4.56
CA HIS A 108 18.84 14.53 -5.47
C HIS A 108 19.32 13.79 -6.73
N THR A 109 18.50 12.83 -7.21
CA THR A 109 18.81 12.07 -8.42
C THR A 109 18.64 12.96 -9.67
N VAL A 110 17.70 13.89 -9.61
CA VAL A 110 17.45 14.93 -10.62
C VAL A 110 17.19 16.26 -9.92
N SER A 111 17.10 17.36 -10.69
CA SER A 111 17.09 18.72 -10.14
C SER A 111 15.70 19.35 -10.05
N SER A 112 14.70 18.77 -10.70
CA SER A 112 13.35 19.39 -10.78
C SER A 112 12.22 18.36 -10.70
N ALA A 113 11.03 18.85 -10.35
CA ALA A 113 9.81 18.05 -10.35
C ALA A 113 9.46 17.49 -11.73
N ALA A 114 9.72 18.24 -12.80
CA ALA A 114 9.45 17.77 -14.16
C ALA A 114 10.37 16.59 -14.56
N GLU A 115 11.65 16.66 -14.18
CA GLU A 115 12.61 15.57 -14.40
C GLU A 115 12.26 14.34 -13.55
N ALA A 116 11.88 14.53 -12.28
CA ALA A 116 11.46 13.45 -11.39
C ALA A 116 10.21 12.74 -11.92
N ALA A 117 9.21 13.49 -12.36
CA ALA A 117 7.98 12.95 -12.96
C ALA A 117 8.28 12.15 -14.23
N ALA A 118 9.10 12.71 -15.13
CA ALA A 118 9.50 12.03 -16.37
C ALA A 118 10.29 10.74 -16.08
N LEU A 119 11.22 10.78 -15.13
CA LEU A 119 12.05 9.63 -14.74
C LEU A 119 11.18 8.49 -14.21
N ALA A 120 10.24 8.82 -13.32
CA ALA A 120 9.35 7.84 -12.70
C ALA A 120 8.41 7.16 -13.72
N VAL A 121 7.75 7.95 -14.60
CA VAL A 121 6.87 7.38 -15.63
C VAL A 121 7.66 6.52 -16.62
N LYS A 122 8.84 6.96 -17.05
CA LYS A 122 9.71 6.17 -17.93
C LYS A 122 10.16 4.84 -17.31
N ALA A 123 10.38 4.83 -15.99
CA ALA A 123 10.69 3.61 -15.26
C ALA A 123 9.47 2.70 -15.06
N GLY A 124 8.25 3.19 -15.30
CA GLY A 124 7.02 2.41 -15.24
C GLY A 124 6.19 2.63 -13.98
N CYS A 125 6.37 3.74 -13.25
CA CYS A 125 5.48 4.18 -12.20
C CYS A 125 4.31 4.94 -12.84
N ASP A 126 3.15 4.32 -12.89
CA ASP A 126 2.00 4.76 -13.71
C ASP A 126 1.10 5.78 -12.98
N LEU A 127 1.04 5.73 -11.65
CA LEU A 127 0.17 6.56 -10.81
C LEU A 127 0.96 7.17 -9.66
N GLU A 128 0.71 8.43 -9.37
CA GLU A 128 1.28 9.10 -8.20
C GLU A 128 0.24 9.29 -7.09
N CYS A 129 0.60 8.93 -5.86
CA CYS A 129 0.01 9.50 -4.66
C CYS A 129 0.81 10.75 -4.28
N GLY A 130 0.43 11.92 -4.79
CA GLY A 130 1.18 13.14 -4.59
C GLY A 130 0.81 14.28 -5.55
N GLN A 131 1.75 15.16 -5.82
CA GLN A 131 1.54 16.36 -6.65
C GLN A 131 2.57 16.53 -7.77
N THR A 132 3.61 15.69 -7.81
CA THR A 132 4.75 15.88 -8.73
C THR A 132 4.37 15.63 -10.18
N TYR A 133 3.43 14.70 -10.43
CA TYR A 133 2.91 14.42 -11.78
C TYR A 133 2.13 15.60 -12.40
N LYS A 134 1.77 16.62 -11.64
CA LYS A 134 1.30 17.89 -12.21
C LYS A 134 2.35 18.55 -13.13
N SER A 135 3.63 18.22 -12.91
CA SER A 135 4.75 18.69 -13.73
C SER A 135 4.96 17.89 -15.04
N LEU A 136 4.18 16.84 -15.32
CA LEU A 136 4.28 16.07 -16.56
C LEU A 136 4.02 16.93 -17.80
N LYS A 137 3.08 17.88 -17.72
CA LYS A 137 2.85 18.83 -18.81
C LYS A 137 4.09 19.64 -19.15
N GLU A 138 4.86 20.04 -18.16
CA GLU A 138 6.14 20.73 -18.34
C GLU A 138 7.21 19.78 -18.89
N ALA A 139 7.24 18.54 -18.38
CA ALA A 139 8.16 17.51 -18.84
C ALA A 139 8.01 17.21 -20.34
N VAL A 140 6.76 17.10 -20.83
CA VAL A 140 6.47 16.94 -22.27
C VAL A 140 6.94 18.15 -23.06
N LYS A 141 6.61 19.38 -22.61
CA LYS A 141 7.06 20.61 -23.28
C LYS A 141 8.58 20.73 -23.38
N LYS A 142 9.31 20.23 -22.41
CA LYS A 142 10.78 20.21 -22.38
C LYS A 142 11.38 19.01 -23.14
N GLY A 143 10.57 18.11 -23.70
CA GLY A 143 11.05 16.90 -24.37
C GLY A 143 11.67 15.88 -23.42
N LEU A 144 11.37 15.95 -22.12
CA LEU A 144 11.86 14.99 -21.12
C LEU A 144 11.13 13.65 -21.21
N ILE A 145 9.90 13.65 -21.70
CA ILE A 145 9.04 12.49 -21.91
C ILE A 145 8.12 12.74 -23.10
N ASP A 146 7.77 11.72 -23.85
CA ASP A 146 6.81 11.77 -24.94
C ASP A 146 5.39 11.32 -24.50
N GLU A 147 4.40 11.67 -25.30
CA GLU A 147 3.00 11.31 -25.04
C GLU A 147 2.77 9.79 -25.14
N THR A 148 3.50 9.09 -26.01
CA THR A 148 3.39 7.64 -26.17
C THR A 148 3.72 6.91 -24.87
N THR A 149 4.74 7.37 -24.13
CA THR A 149 5.08 6.81 -22.82
C THR A 149 3.99 7.07 -21.79
N LEU A 150 3.34 8.23 -21.83
CA LEU A 150 2.19 8.55 -20.97
C LEU A 150 0.98 7.68 -21.31
N ASP A 151 0.71 7.46 -22.59
CA ASP A 151 -0.38 6.61 -23.06
C ASP A 151 -0.26 5.17 -22.54
N GLN A 152 0.96 4.62 -22.49
CA GLN A 152 1.19 3.29 -21.90
C GLN A 152 0.76 3.22 -20.42
N SER A 153 1.09 4.24 -19.63
CA SER A 153 0.65 4.32 -18.23
C SER A 153 -0.87 4.49 -18.12
N LEU A 154 -1.47 5.31 -18.98
CA LEU A 154 -2.92 5.48 -19.03
C LEU A 154 -3.64 4.19 -19.38
N VAL A 155 -3.13 3.41 -20.35
CA VAL A 155 -3.71 2.11 -20.71
C VAL A 155 -3.75 1.18 -19.51
N ARG A 156 -2.65 1.05 -18.75
CA ARG A 156 -2.61 0.20 -17.55
C ARG A 156 -3.60 0.65 -16.49
N LEU A 157 -3.66 1.96 -16.21
CA LEU A 157 -4.58 2.53 -15.23
C LEU A 157 -6.05 2.36 -15.63
N PHE A 158 -6.38 2.63 -16.89
CA PHE A 158 -7.76 2.50 -17.36
C PHE A 158 -8.18 1.05 -17.49
N THR A 159 -7.28 0.12 -17.84
CA THR A 159 -7.56 -1.32 -17.81
C THR A 159 -8.06 -1.74 -16.43
N ALA A 160 -7.36 -1.37 -15.36
CA ALA A 160 -7.81 -1.66 -13.99
C ALA A 160 -9.17 -1.02 -13.67
N ARG A 161 -9.44 0.21 -14.14
CA ARG A 161 -10.74 0.87 -13.95
C ARG A 161 -11.86 0.18 -14.72
N TYR A 162 -11.60 -0.32 -15.92
CA TYR A 162 -12.56 -1.15 -16.65
C TYR A 162 -12.85 -2.45 -15.92
N GLN A 163 -11.81 -3.12 -15.43
CA GLN A 163 -11.97 -4.33 -14.63
C GLN A 163 -12.73 -4.10 -13.31
N LEU A 164 -12.63 -2.91 -12.73
CA LEU A 164 -13.45 -2.51 -11.57
C LEU A 164 -14.91 -2.18 -11.92
N GLY A 165 -15.29 -2.22 -13.21
CA GLY A 165 -16.63 -1.87 -13.66
C GLY A 165 -16.97 -0.37 -13.56
N MET A 166 -15.96 0.51 -13.44
CA MET A 166 -16.20 1.96 -13.24
C MET A 166 -16.89 2.66 -14.43
N PHE A 167 -16.90 2.01 -15.59
CA PHE A 167 -17.51 2.52 -16.82
C PHE A 167 -18.73 1.68 -17.27
N SER A 168 -19.06 0.63 -16.52
CA SER A 168 -20.23 -0.21 -16.77
C SER A 168 -21.45 0.31 -16.02
N PRO A 169 -22.69 0.02 -16.50
CA PRO A 169 -23.88 0.25 -15.71
C PRO A 169 -23.79 -0.44 -14.34
N PRO A 170 -24.13 0.25 -13.23
CA PRO A 170 -23.96 -0.35 -11.90
C PRO A 170 -24.67 -1.70 -11.72
N GLU A 171 -25.82 -1.90 -12.40
CA GLU A 171 -26.58 -3.15 -12.35
C GLU A 171 -25.86 -4.35 -12.98
N GLU A 172 -24.87 -4.13 -13.82
CA GLU A 172 -24.04 -5.17 -14.44
C GLU A 172 -22.82 -5.53 -13.58
N VAL A 173 -22.51 -4.71 -12.58
CA VAL A 173 -21.33 -4.90 -11.71
C VAL A 173 -21.75 -5.53 -10.39
N PRO A 174 -21.45 -6.82 -10.15
CA PRO A 174 -21.90 -7.52 -8.93
C PRO A 174 -21.46 -6.82 -7.64
N TYR A 175 -20.27 -6.28 -7.62
CA TYR A 175 -19.71 -5.62 -6.43
C TYR A 175 -20.32 -4.22 -6.16
N ALA A 176 -20.89 -3.57 -7.16
CA ALA A 176 -21.65 -2.33 -6.98
C ALA A 176 -22.99 -2.54 -6.26
N GLN A 177 -23.47 -3.80 -6.18
CA GLN A 177 -24.69 -4.17 -5.47
C GLN A 177 -24.47 -4.40 -3.96
N ILE A 178 -23.25 -4.36 -3.47
CA ILE A 178 -22.94 -4.54 -2.05
C ILE A 178 -23.48 -3.32 -1.27
N PRO A 179 -24.47 -3.48 -0.38
CA PRO A 179 -25.06 -2.34 0.31
C PRO A 179 -24.10 -1.77 1.35
N HIS A 180 -24.15 -0.47 1.59
CA HIS A 180 -23.32 0.21 2.59
C HIS A 180 -23.50 -0.37 4.00
N SER A 181 -24.67 -0.95 4.32
CA SER A 181 -24.95 -1.58 5.62
C SER A 181 -24.07 -2.80 5.94
N VAL A 182 -23.35 -3.34 4.97
CA VAL A 182 -22.33 -4.38 5.20
C VAL A 182 -21.12 -3.82 5.94
N ASN A 183 -20.78 -2.53 5.70
CA ASN A 183 -19.71 -1.87 6.40
C ASN A 183 -20.03 -1.74 7.90
N ASP A 184 -19.07 -2.04 8.77
CA ASP A 184 -19.20 -2.01 10.24
C ASP A 184 -20.42 -2.80 10.76
N SER A 185 -20.79 -3.88 10.07
CA SER A 185 -21.89 -4.77 10.45
C SER A 185 -21.59 -5.52 11.76
N PRO A 186 -22.61 -6.07 12.46
CA PRO A 186 -22.37 -6.93 13.62
C PRO A 186 -21.39 -8.07 13.35
N GLN A 187 -21.42 -8.67 12.15
CA GLN A 187 -20.52 -9.71 11.72
C GLN A 187 -19.07 -9.20 11.62
N HIS A 188 -18.86 -8.03 11.03
CA HIS A 188 -17.53 -7.42 10.95
C HIS A 188 -16.97 -7.07 12.33
N ARG A 189 -17.80 -6.61 13.26
CA ARG A 189 -17.40 -6.35 14.66
C ARG A 189 -17.05 -7.62 15.40
N ALA A 190 -17.83 -8.70 15.21
CA ALA A 190 -17.51 -10.01 15.79
C ALA A 190 -16.16 -10.53 15.28
N LEU A 191 -15.90 -10.41 13.97
CA LEU A 191 -14.62 -10.78 13.37
C LEU A 191 -13.45 -9.92 13.89
N ALA A 192 -13.65 -8.61 14.02
CA ALA A 192 -12.65 -7.71 14.60
C ALA A 192 -12.31 -8.08 16.05
N LEU A 193 -13.32 -8.40 16.86
CA LEU A 193 -13.11 -8.87 18.22
C LEU A 193 -12.37 -10.22 18.27
N GLN A 194 -12.74 -11.16 17.42
CA GLN A 194 -12.06 -12.44 17.30
C GLN A 194 -10.58 -12.23 16.93
N SER A 195 -10.30 -11.45 15.90
CA SER A 195 -8.92 -11.12 15.46
C SER A 195 -8.12 -10.50 16.59
N ALA A 196 -8.70 -9.56 17.34
CA ALA A 196 -8.04 -8.94 18.49
C ALA A 196 -7.70 -9.96 19.56
N ARG A 197 -8.60 -10.88 19.89
CA ARG A 197 -8.37 -11.93 20.89
C ARG A 197 -7.28 -12.90 20.45
N GLU A 198 -7.28 -13.31 19.19
CA GLU A 198 -6.30 -14.25 18.63
C GLU A 198 -4.91 -13.62 18.43
N SER A 199 -4.83 -12.28 18.33
CA SER A 199 -3.56 -11.57 18.22
C SER A 199 -2.84 -11.34 19.55
N LEU A 200 -3.51 -11.55 20.69
CA LEU A 200 -2.92 -11.40 22.01
C LEU A 200 -1.99 -12.56 22.34
N VAL A 201 -0.75 -12.24 22.73
CA VAL A 201 0.26 -13.23 23.12
C VAL A 201 0.61 -13.08 24.60
N LEU A 202 0.34 -14.11 25.39
CA LEU A 202 0.69 -14.13 26.81
C LEU A 202 2.18 -14.46 26.98
N LEU A 203 3.03 -13.45 27.16
CA LEU A 203 4.46 -13.63 27.27
C LEU A 203 4.90 -14.13 28.65
N LYS A 204 4.16 -13.85 29.71
CA LYS A 204 4.45 -14.26 31.07
C LYS A 204 3.18 -14.36 31.89
N ASN A 205 3.03 -15.44 32.67
CA ASN A 205 1.96 -15.65 33.64
C ASN A 205 2.57 -16.24 34.94
N ALA A 206 3.16 -15.36 35.75
CA ALA A 206 3.75 -15.77 37.02
C ALA A 206 2.65 -16.27 37.98
N ASP A 207 2.93 -17.36 38.68
CA ASP A 207 2.02 -17.96 39.68
C ASP A 207 0.62 -18.29 39.16
N ASN A 208 0.46 -18.47 37.85
CA ASN A 208 -0.83 -18.70 37.20
C ASN A 208 -1.88 -17.63 37.55
N PHE A 209 -1.45 -16.35 37.63
CA PHE A 209 -2.32 -15.22 37.99
C PHE A 209 -3.49 -15.05 37.00
N LEU A 210 -3.27 -15.33 35.74
CA LEU A 210 -4.32 -15.34 34.70
C LEU A 210 -4.78 -16.78 34.43
N PRO A 211 -6.08 -16.99 34.10
CA PRO A 211 -7.14 -16.01 34.02
C PRO A 211 -7.53 -15.45 35.40
N LEU A 212 -7.99 -14.20 35.43
CA LEU A 212 -8.52 -13.61 36.66
C LEU A 212 -9.68 -14.42 37.18
N ALA A 213 -9.78 -14.57 38.50
CA ALA A 213 -10.92 -15.26 39.13
C ALA A 213 -12.25 -14.59 38.74
N ASN A 214 -13.25 -15.40 38.39
CA ASN A 214 -14.59 -14.90 38.07
C ASN A 214 -15.32 -14.46 39.35
N LYS A 215 -14.82 -13.38 39.97
CA LYS A 215 -15.39 -12.76 41.19
C LYS A 215 -15.53 -11.26 40.89
N PRO A 216 -16.55 -10.60 41.47
CA PRO A 216 -16.63 -9.15 41.42
C PRO A 216 -15.35 -8.49 41.95
N GLN A 217 -14.69 -7.69 41.11
CA GLN A 217 -13.47 -6.99 41.46
C GLN A 217 -13.66 -5.50 41.21
N ARG A 218 -12.95 -4.67 41.99
CA ARG A 218 -12.80 -3.27 41.67
C ARG A 218 -11.57 -3.14 40.78
N ILE A 219 -11.75 -2.68 39.56
CA ILE A 219 -10.68 -2.45 38.60
C ILE A 219 -10.56 -0.94 38.41
N ALA A 220 -9.35 -0.40 38.55
CA ALA A 220 -9.05 0.98 38.18
C ALA A 220 -8.40 0.98 36.78
N VAL A 221 -9.01 1.68 35.83
CA VAL A 221 -8.44 1.96 34.52
C VAL A 221 -7.84 3.36 34.57
N ILE A 222 -6.51 3.47 34.49
CA ILE A 222 -5.78 4.71 34.77
C ILE A 222 -4.89 5.04 33.58
N GLY A 223 -4.88 6.31 33.18
CA GLY A 223 -4.03 6.86 32.15
C GLY A 223 -4.80 7.71 31.14
N PRO A 224 -4.11 8.51 30.32
CA PRO A 224 -4.75 9.41 29.36
C PRO A 224 -5.59 8.66 28.33
N ASN A 225 -5.21 7.42 27.99
CA ASN A 225 -5.88 6.61 26.98
C ASN A 225 -7.01 5.74 27.53
N ALA A 226 -7.33 5.84 28.84
CA ALA A 226 -8.31 4.98 29.50
C ALA A 226 -9.71 5.11 28.87
N HIS A 227 -10.07 6.31 28.43
CA HIS A 227 -11.38 6.63 27.84
C HIS A 227 -11.27 7.62 26.68
N ASP A 228 -10.29 7.43 25.83
CA ASP A 228 -10.10 8.23 24.62
C ASP A 228 -10.36 7.37 23.39
N PRO A 229 -11.51 7.55 22.70
CA PRO A 229 -11.86 6.76 21.53
C PRO A 229 -10.96 7.05 20.31
N GLU A 230 -10.37 8.26 20.20
CA GLU A 230 -9.57 8.64 19.04
C GLU A 230 -8.17 8.03 19.08
N ILE A 231 -7.58 7.87 20.26
CA ILE A 231 -6.25 7.28 20.41
C ILE A 231 -6.20 5.81 19.97
N LEU A 232 -7.36 5.14 19.93
CA LEU A 232 -7.48 3.76 19.46
C LEU A 232 -7.56 3.66 17.94
N LEU A 233 -7.79 4.77 17.27
CA LEU A 233 -7.80 4.86 15.81
C LEU A 233 -6.35 5.07 15.34
N GLY A 234 -5.69 4.02 14.91
CA GLY A 234 -4.36 4.13 14.33
C GLY A 234 -4.37 4.82 12.97
N ASN A 235 -3.21 4.87 12.32
CA ASN A 235 -3.14 5.27 10.93
C ASN A 235 -3.94 4.28 10.05
N TYR A 236 -4.49 4.74 8.93
CA TYR A 236 -5.37 3.96 8.02
C TYR A 236 -6.68 3.48 8.64
N ASN A 237 -7.15 4.15 9.68
CA ASN A 237 -8.42 3.80 10.31
C ASN A 237 -9.63 4.11 9.42
N GLY A 238 -10.69 3.32 9.61
CA GLY A 238 -12.05 3.71 9.22
C GLY A 238 -12.73 4.54 10.32
N MET A 239 -13.97 4.95 10.07
CA MET A 239 -14.82 5.57 11.09
C MET A 239 -15.76 4.50 11.66
N PRO A 240 -15.51 3.99 12.89
CA PRO A 240 -16.40 3.02 13.50
C PRO A 240 -17.73 3.69 13.88
N SER A 241 -18.84 2.99 13.71
CA SER A 241 -20.14 3.52 14.15
C SER A 241 -20.26 3.55 15.69
N ARG A 242 -19.42 2.78 16.38
CA ARG A 242 -19.28 2.77 17.85
C ARG A 242 -17.82 2.49 18.21
N SER A 243 -17.21 3.40 18.91
CA SER A 243 -15.91 3.19 19.56
C SER A 243 -16.07 2.35 20.83
N VAL A 244 -15.06 1.58 21.19
CA VAL A 244 -14.96 0.82 22.45
C VAL A 244 -13.62 1.14 23.06
N THR A 245 -13.62 1.76 24.23
CA THR A 245 -12.40 2.15 24.95
C THR A 245 -11.99 1.09 25.97
N PRO A 246 -10.77 1.16 26.56
CA PRO A 246 -10.38 0.25 27.66
C PRO A 246 -11.30 0.33 28.87
N LEU A 247 -12.01 1.44 29.06
CA LEU A 247 -12.96 1.64 30.18
C LEU A 247 -14.33 1.01 29.88
N ASP A 248 -14.75 0.85 28.62
CA ASP A 248 -16.04 0.26 28.23
C ASP A 248 -16.06 -1.27 28.42
#